data_321c696e3fae7f9c52c310841f46b97c
#
_entry.id   321c696e3fae7f9c52c310841f46b97c
#
_cell.length_a   1.000
_cell.length_b   1.000
_cell.length_c   1.000
_cell.angle_alpha   90.00
_cell.angle_beta   90.00
_cell.angle_gamma   90.00
#
_symmetry.space_group_name_H-M   'P 1'
#
loop_
_entity.id
_entity.type
_entity.pdbx_description
1 polymer ?
#
loop_
_entity_poly.entity_id
_entity_poly.type
_entity_poly.pdbx_seq_one_letter_code
_entity_poly.pdbx_strand_id
1 'polypeptide(L)'
;MLVSLVLHFSSFIGYAFLRFFLNFDMGFAIFLLLLTVLGAGAAAAWVPVARGGQWLKPLLAFSGAYLFTLTVTHILPEALQLLPEHPTRVGYWVLAGFFGQLLLEVLSQGIEHGHVHHEAAHSPHEGAGRVPFLLLAALVVHSFLEGSILVHSPEVGQVSQNFYAIVVGVALHHMPAAFALATLLRLRLGSFRRVWPGLLIFALASPVGIVISNYVVLSQLLSSGWYAALLGLVAGNFLHVSTTILFETSPEHRLNWPKLAATLAGLALALAVA
;
A
#
# COMPACT_ATOMS: atom_id res chain seq x y z
N MET A 1 -37.94 -19.43 8.32
CA MET A 1 -36.78 -18.87 9.08
C MET A 1 -35.53 -18.64 8.19
N LEU A 2 -35.03 -19.64 7.47
CA LEU A 2 -33.85 -19.47 6.59
C LEU A 2 -34.09 -18.47 5.42
N VAL A 3 -35.23 -18.53 4.75
CA VAL A 3 -35.57 -17.64 3.62
C VAL A 3 -35.70 -16.17 4.08
N SER A 4 -36.28 -15.92 5.26
CA SER A 4 -36.36 -14.58 5.85
C SER A 4 -34.95 -14.03 6.21
N LEU A 5 -34.06 -14.89 6.71
CA LEU A 5 -32.67 -14.54 7.00
C LEU A 5 -31.89 -14.18 5.72
N VAL A 6 -32.06 -14.95 4.64
CA VAL A 6 -31.40 -14.72 3.36
C VAL A 6 -31.90 -13.43 2.71
N LEU A 7 -33.21 -13.14 2.76
CA LEU A 7 -33.77 -11.91 2.23
C LEU A 7 -33.35 -10.67 3.03
N HIS A 8 -33.27 -10.75 4.37
CA HIS A 8 -32.71 -9.68 5.19
C HIS A 8 -31.23 -9.46 4.91
N PHE A 9 -30.47 -10.53 4.74
CA PHE A 9 -29.04 -10.48 4.43
C PHE A 9 -28.79 -9.87 3.03
N SER A 10 -29.58 -10.24 2.02
CA SER A 10 -29.46 -9.68 0.66
C SER A 10 -29.88 -8.20 0.58
N SER A 11 -30.94 -7.79 1.28
CA SER A 11 -31.36 -6.38 1.35
C SER A 11 -30.35 -5.54 2.14
N PHE A 12 -29.78 -6.08 3.21
CA PHE A 12 -28.75 -5.42 4.00
C PHE A 12 -27.44 -5.25 3.21
N ILE A 13 -27.02 -6.29 2.48
CA ILE A 13 -25.86 -6.20 1.57
C ILE A 13 -26.11 -5.16 0.48
N GLY A 14 -27.29 -5.16 -0.15
CA GLY A 14 -27.64 -4.18 -1.17
C GLY A 14 -27.65 -2.75 -0.62
N TYR A 15 -28.16 -2.53 0.58
CA TYR A 15 -28.19 -1.21 1.23
C TYR A 15 -26.81 -0.74 1.69
N ALA A 16 -26.00 -1.63 2.27
CA ALA A 16 -24.62 -1.35 2.64
C ALA A 16 -23.76 -1.05 1.41
N PHE A 17 -23.93 -1.83 0.34
CA PHE A 17 -23.24 -1.62 -0.93
C PHE A 17 -23.65 -0.30 -1.58
N LEU A 18 -24.93 0.05 -1.57
CA LEU A 18 -25.44 1.31 -2.09
C LEU A 18 -24.93 2.51 -1.29
N ARG A 19 -24.95 2.44 0.05
CA ARG A 19 -24.36 3.48 0.93
C ARG A 19 -22.86 3.63 0.71
N PHE A 20 -22.17 2.53 0.50
CA PHE A 20 -20.74 2.52 0.18
C PHE A 20 -20.44 3.28 -1.11
N PHE A 21 -21.17 3.01 -2.20
CA PHE A 21 -20.99 3.70 -3.48
C PHE A 21 -21.49 5.16 -3.48
N LEU A 22 -22.42 5.51 -2.60
CA LEU A 22 -22.89 6.87 -2.43
C LEU A 22 -21.98 7.72 -1.51
N ASN A 23 -21.01 7.09 -0.81
CA ASN A 23 -20.03 7.82 -0.02
C ASN A 23 -18.94 8.36 -0.95
N PHE A 24 -18.97 9.69 -1.18
CA PHE A 24 -18.04 10.38 -2.06
C PHE A 24 -16.57 10.13 -1.69
N ASP A 25 -16.25 10.10 -0.39
CA ASP A 25 -14.88 9.95 0.11
C ASP A 25 -14.28 8.60 -0.26
N MET A 26 -15.04 7.52 -0.10
CA MET A 26 -14.62 6.18 -0.49
C MET A 26 -14.50 6.01 -2.00
N GLY A 27 -15.48 6.55 -2.75
CA GLY A 27 -15.45 6.55 -4.20
C GLY A 27 -14.22 7.29 -4.73
N PHE A 28 -13.89 8.43 -4.13
CA PHE A 28 -12.69 9.21 -4.46
C PHE A 28 -11.40 8.45 -4.13
N ALA A 29 -11.32 7.82 -2.95
CA ALA A 29 -10.15 7.03 -2.56
C ALA A 29 -9.91 5.86 -3.55
N ILE A 30 -10.97 5.08 -3.85
CA ILE A 30 -10.89 3.99 -4.82
C ILE A 30 -10.46 4.51 -6.19
N PHE A 31 -11.07 5.58 -6.67
CA PHE A 31 -10.73 6.19 -7.96
C PHE A 31 -9.26 6.63 -8.00
N LEU A 32 -8.78 7.33 -6.96
CA LEU A 32 -7.40 7.82 -6.88
C LEU A 32 -6.40 6.65 -6.86
N LEU A 33 -6.64 5.62 -6.06
CA LEU A 33 -5.78 4.44 -5.97
C LEU A 33 -5.74 3.66 -7.29
N LEU A 34 -6.88 3.47 -7.95
CA LEU A 34 -6.92 2.86 -9.28
C LEU A 34 -6.16 3.70 -10.31
N LEU A 35 -6.41 5.02 -10.32
CA LEU A 35 -5.79 5.95 -11.28
C LEU A 35 -4.26 5.97 -11.13
N THR A 36 -3.74 6.01 -9.91
CA THR A 36 -2.29 6.05 -9.65
C THR A 36 -1.61 4.77 -10.07
N VAL A 37 -2.15 3.60 -9.73
CA VAL A 37 -1.58 2.31 -10.12
C VAL A 37 -1.66 2.10 -11.64
N LEU A 38 -2.83 2.28 -12.23
CA LEU A 38 -3.01 2.07 -13.67
C LEU A 38 -2.27 3.13 -14.50
N GLY A 39 -2.26 4.38 -14.05
CA GLY A 39 -1.54 5.47 -14.71
C GLY A 39 -0.04 5.29 -14.67
N ALA A 40 0.53 4.97 -13.50
CA ALA A 40 1.96 4.71 -13.37
C ALA A 40 2.39 3.45 -14.14
N GLY A 41 1.59 2.38 -14.08
CA GLY A 41 1.82 1.19 -14.87
C GLY A 41 1.73 1.44 -16.39
N ALA A 42 0.77 2.26 -16.84
CA ALA A 42 0.66 2.67 -18.24
C ALA A 42 1.87 3.52 -18.68
N ALA A 43 2.36 4.42 -17.81
CA ALA A 43 3.54 5.24 -18.10
C ALA A 43 4.79 4.40 -18.39
N ALA A 44 4.90 3.21 -17.80
CA ALA A 44 5.99 2.27 -18.10
C ALA A 44 6.02 1.78 -19.55
N ALA A 45 4.93 1.96 -20.32
CA ALA A 45 4.92 1.64 -21.74
C ALA A 45 5.76 2.62 -22.58
N TRP A 46 5.85 3.88 -22.15
CA TRP A 46 6.47 4.97 -22.93
C TRP A 46 7.74 5.53 -22.33
N VAL A 47 7.94 5.36 -21.02
CA VAL A 47 9.16 5.84 -20.36
C VAL A 47 10.26 4.78 -20.48
N PRO A 48 11.41 5.10 -21.12
CA PRO A 48 12.57 4.21 -21.16
C PRO A 48 13.06 3.92 -19.73
N VAL A 49 13.37 2.66 -19.45
CA VAL A 49 13.85 2.20 -18.12
C VAL A 49 15.04 3.03 -17.63
N ALA A 50 15.98 3.38 -18.52
CA ALA A 50 17.14 4.21 -18.21
C ALA A 50 16.78 5.63 -17.72
N ARG A 51 15.69 6.23 -18.23
CA ARG A 51 15.20 7.54 -17.78
C ARG A 51 14.29 7.45 -16.55
N GLY A 52 13.59 6.32 -16.39
CA GLY A 52 12.73 6.07 -15.23
C GLY A 52 13.50 6.10 -13.91
N GLY A 53 14.73 5.57 -13.87
CA GLY A 53 15.53 5.49 -12.65
C GLY A 53 15.94 6.83 -12.04
N GLN A 54 15.96 7.92 -12.80
CA GLN A 54 16.42 9.22 -12.29
C GLN A 54 15.37 9.94 -11.44
N TRP A 55 14.09 9.88 -11.79
CA TRP A 55 13.00 10.52 -11.03
C TRP A 55 12.35 9.56 -10.04
N LEU A 56 12.50 8.25 -10.25
CA LEU A 56 11.92 7.23 -9.37
C LEU A 56 12.54 7.29 -7.95
N LYS A 57 13.85 7.47 -7.84
CA LYS A 57 14.56 7.57 -6.54
C LYS A 57 14.08 8.74 -5.67
N PRO A 58 13.99 9.99 -6.18
CA PRO A 58 13.41 11.09 -5.40
C PRO A 58 11.93 10.86 -5.05
N LEU A 59 11.12 10.30 -5.95
CA LEU A 59 9.71 9.99 -5.69
C LEU A 59 9.57 8.94 -4.59
N LEU A 60 10.38 7.89 -4.60
CA LEU A 60 10.44 6.89 -3.53
C LEU A 60 10.83 7.54 -2.21
N ALA A 61 11.89 8.35 -2.18
CA ALA A 61 12.33 9.03 -0.96
C ALA A 61 11.25 9.96 -0.39
N PHE A 62 10.54 10.69 -1.25
CA PHE A 62 9.41 11.54 -0.87
C PHE A 62 8.28 10.70 -0.26
N SER A 63 7.81 9.67 -0.97
CA SER A 63 6.69 8.83 -0.52
C SER A 63 7.03 8.03 0.74
N GLY A 64 8.27 7.52 0.85
CA GLY A 64 8.74 6.82 2.05
C GLY A 64 8.77 7.73 3.27
N ALA A 65 9.31 8.96 3.14
CA ALA A 65 9.32 9.93 4.24
C ALA A 65 7.90 10.38 4.64
N TYR A 66 7.03 10.58 3.65
CA TYR A 66 5.63 10.91 3.88
C TYR A 66 4.92 9.82 4.68
N LEU A 67 5.00 8.55 4.22
CA LEU A 67 4.38 7.41 4.92
C LEU A 67 4.98 7.17 6.29
N PHE A 68 6.31 7.28 6.44
CA PHE A 68 6.97 7.17 7.74
C PHE A 68 6.39 8.17 8.74
N THR A 69 6.29 9.44 8.31
CA THR A 69 5.76 10.51 9.16
C THR A 69 4.31 10.23 9.56
N LEU A 70 3.42 9.93 8.61
CA LEU A 70 2.02 9.59 8.92
C LEU A 70 1.91 8.39 9.85
N THR A 71 2.76 7.39 9.66
CA THR A 71 2.74 6.19 10.51
C THR A 71 3.08 6.53 11.96
N VAL A 72 4.13 7.32 12.17
CA VAL A 72 4.61 7.68 13.51
C VAL A 72 3.70 8.69 14.20
N THR A 73 3.14 9.64 13.43
CA THR A 73 2.35 10.74 14.00
C THR A 73 0.86 10.46 14.11
N HIS A 74 0.31 9.52 13.32
CA HIS A 74 -1.14 9.27 13.24
C HIS A 74 -1.50 7.80 13.42
N ILE A 75 -1.02 6.89 12.55
CA ILE A 75 -1.50 5.50 12.53
C ILE A 75 -1.14 4.77 13.83
N LEU A 76 0.11 4.88 14.25
CA LEU A 76 0.59 4.22 15.47
C LEU A 76 -0.03 4.81 16.75
N PRO A 77 -0.09 6.13 16.95
CA PRO A 77 -0.79 6.74 18.08
C PRO A 77 -2.27 6.33 18.16
N GLU A 78 -2.97 6.27 17.03
CA GLU A 78 -4.37 5.84 16.99
C GLU A 78 -4.53 4.37 17.37
N ALA A 79 -3.69 3.47 16.86
CA ALA A 79 -3.70 2.07 17.26
C ALA A 79 -3.52 1.92 18.79
N LEU A 80 -2.65 2.73 19.39
CA LEU A 80 -2.42 2.75 20.84
C LEU A 80 -3.62 3.33 21.61
N GLN A 81 -4.28 4.36 21.09
CA GLN A 81 -5.46 4.96 21.70
C GLN A 81 -6.69 4.04 21.68
N LEU A 82 -6.83 3.20 20.66
CA LEU A 82 -7.90 2.23 20.55
C LEU A 82 -7.74 1.05 21.55
N LEU A 83 -6.54 0.83 22.05
CA LEU A 83 -6.24 -0.26 22.99
C LEU A 83 -5.35 0.22 24.16
N PRO A 84 -5.79 1.23 24.95
CA PRO A 84 -4.94 1.90 25.91
C PRO A 84 -4.50 1.00 27.08
N GLU A 85 -5.33 0.01 27.45
CA GLU A 85 -5.02 -0.94 28.53
C GLU A 85 -3.96 -1.99 28.12
N HIS A 86 -3.74 -2.17 26.83
CA HIS A 86 -2.86 -3.22 26.30
C HIS A 86 -1.91 -2.70 25.20
N PRO A 87 -1.11 -1.64 25.41
CA PRO A 87 -0.25 -1.07 24.36
C PRO A 87 0.78 -2.07 23.83
N THR A 88 1.23 -3.00 24.66
CA THR A 88 2.15 -4.08 24.24
C THR A 88 1.56 -4.98 23.15
N ARG A 89 0.24 -5.19 23.16
CA ARG A 89 -0.43 -5.97 22.10
C ARG A 89 -0.33 -5.26 20.74
N VAL A 90 -0.48 -3.93 20.72
CA VAL A 90 -0.25 -3.13 19.51
C VAL A 90 1.19 -3.31 19.02
N GLY A 91 2.17 -3.26 19.93
CA GLY A 91 3.59 -3.51 19.62
C GLY A 91 3.82 -4.87 18.95
N TYR A 92 3.16 -5.93 19.41
CA TYR A 92 3.26 -7.25 18.76
C TYR A 92 2.69 -7.24 17.33
N TRP A 93 1.59 -6.52 17.07
CA TRP A 93 1.06 -6.38 15.73
C TRP A 93 1.96 -5.54 14.82
N VAL A 94 2.60 -4.49 15.36
CA VAL A 94 3.62 -3.71 14.62
C VAL A 94 4.79 -4.62 14.23
N LEU A 95 5.29 -5.43 15.15
CA LEU A 95 6.35 -6.40 14.83
C LEU A 95 5.89 -7.42 13.78
N ALA A 96 4.67 -7.95 13.91
CA ALA A 96 4.12 -8.87 12.94
C ALA A 96 4.02 -8.24 11.53
N GLY A 97 3.60 -6.99 11.44
CA GLY A 97 3.55 -6.25 10.17
C GLY A 97 4.93 -6.00 9.59
N PHE A 98 5.88 -5.56 10.41
CA PHE A 98 7.25 -5.30 10.00
C PHE A 98 7.94 -6.55 9.45
N PHE A 99 7.93 -7.64 10.21
CA PHE A 99 8.56 -8.89 9.78
C PHE A 99 7.75 -9.61 8.70
N GLY A 100 6.43 -9.45 8.67
CA GLY A 100 5.59 -9.93 7.58
C GLY A 100 5.96 -9.27 6.26
N GLN A 101 6.16 -7.95 6.24
CA GLN A 101 6.60 -7.21 5.06
C GLN A 101 8.03 -7.57 4.66
N LEU A 102 8.94 -7.75 5.62
CA LEU A 102 10.29 -8.25 5.35
C LEU A 102 10.24 -9.61 4.65
N LEU A 103 9.36 -10.51 5.11
CA LEU A 103 9.18 -11.81 4.46
C LEU A 103 8.66 -11.67 3.01
N LEU A 104 7.67 -10.80 2.78
CA LEU A 104 7.16 -10.52 1.44
C LEU A 104 8.26 -9.95 0.53
N GLU A 105 9.09 -9.05 1.05
CA GLU A 105 10.24 -8.48 0.33
C GLU A 105 11.28 -9.54 -0.04
N VAL A 106 11.64 -10.42 0.88
CA VAL A 106 12.55 -11.54 0.60
C VAL A 106 11.96 -12.47 -0.46
N LEU A 107 10.65 -12.75 -0.40
CA LEU A 107 9.97 -13.59 -1.40
C LEU A 107 9.89 -12.91 -2.78
N SER A 108 9.76 -11.59 -2.83
CA SER A 108 9.75 -10.78 -4.07
C SER A 108 11.15 -10.39 -4.56
N GLN A 109 12.22 -10.79 -3.86
CA GLN A 109 13.63 -10.47 -4.16
C GLN A 109 13.92 -8.96 -4.14
N GLY A 110 13.27 -8.19 -3.27
CA GLY A 110 13.54 -6.76 -3.08
C GLY A 110 13.15 -5.85 -4.26
N ILE A 111 12.46 -6.38 -5.27
CA ILE A 111 12.11 -5.62 -6.50
C ILE A 111 11.04 -4.55 -6.22
N GLU A 112 10.30 -4.66 -5.14
CA GLU A 112 9.22 -3.72 -4.76
C GLU A 112 9.73 -2.28 -4.61
N HIS A 113 11.00 -2.11 -4.23
CA HIS A 113 11.62 -0.80 -3.99
C HIS A 113 12.46 -0.30 -5.19
N GLY A 114 12.26 -0.88 -6.39
CA GLY A 114 12.89 -0.39 -7.63
C GLY A 114 14.31 -0.90 -7.88
N HIS A 115 14.78 -1.90 -7.12
CA HIS A 115 16.06 -2.56 -7.37
C HIS A 115 15.94 -3.56 -8.53
N VAL A 116 15.97 -3.07 -9.75
CA VAL A 116 16.17 -3.92 -10.92
C VAL A 116 17.67 -4.20 -11.03
N HIS A 117 18.15 -5.24 -10.33
CA HIS A 117 19.53 -5.69 -10.49
C HIS A 117 19.76 -6.14 -11.93
N HIS A 118 20.67 -5.50 -12.63
CA HIS A 118 21.11 -5.90 -13.98
C HIS A 118 21.83 -7.27 -14.01
N GLU A 119 22.08 -7.87 -12.84
CA GLU A 119 22.76 -9.18 -12.74
C GLU A 119 21.87 -10.39 -13.10
N ALA A 120 20.57 -10.23 -13.25
CA ALA A 120 19.68 -11.32 -13.69
C ALA A 120 19.92 -11.82 -15.13
N ALA A 121 20.90 -11.24 -15.86
CA ALA A 121 21.18 -11.59 -17.25
C ALA A 121 22.17 -12.79 -17.41
N HIS A 122 22.80 -13.28 -16.34
CA HIS A 122 23.89 -14.27 -16.48
C HIS A 122 23.66 -15.64 -15.82
N SER A 123 22.48 -15.93 -15.27
CA SER A 123 22.20 -17.26 -14.74
C SER A 123 20.93 -17.83 -15.35
N PRO A 124 21.00 -18.85 -16.21
CA PRO A 124 19.83 -19.59 -16.67
C PRO A 124 19.39 -20.58 -15.59
N HIS A 125 18.91 -20.09 -14.42
CA HIS A 125 18.34 -20.95 -13.42
C HIS A 125 16.81 -20.97 -13.53
N GLU A 126 16.22 -22.15 -13.39
CA GLU A 126 14.79 -22.48 -13.54
C GLU A 126 13.81 -21.64 -12.69
N GLY A 127 14.30 -20.78 -11.78
CA GLY A 127 13.49 -19.87 -10.95
C GLY A 127 13.09 -18.55 -11.61
N ALA A 128 13.70 -18.15 -12.72
CA ALA A 128 13.53 -16.82 -13.33
C ALA A 128 12.10 -16.53 -13.81
N GLY A 129 11.27 -17.53 -14.07
CA GLY A 129 9.86 -17.37 -14.47
C GLY A 129 8.90 -17.06 -13.33
N ARG A 130 9.25 -17.36 -12.07
CA ARG A 130 8.36 -17.23 -10.90
C ARG A 130 8.43 -15.85 -10.24
N VAL A 131 9.55 -15.13 -10.37
CA VAL A 131 9.81 -13.86 -9.71
C VAL A 131 8.71 -12.79 -9.95
N PRO A 132 8.22 -12.55 -11.19
CA PRO A 132 7.17 -11.55 -11.41
C PRO A 132 5.83 -11.89 -10.73
N PHE A 133 5.53 -13.18 -10.58
CA PHE A 133 4.29 -13.62 -9.92
C PHE A 133 4.40 -13.53 -8.40
N LEU A 134 5.58 -13.81 -7.83
CA LEU A 134 5.83 -13.61 -6.40
C LEU A 134 5.79 -12.14 -6.03
N LEU A 135 6.40 -11.27 -6.85
CA LEU A 135 6.29 -9.82 -6.70
C LEU A 135 4.83 -9.36 -6.76
N LEU A 136 4.06 -9.82 -7.76
CA LEU A 136 2.64 -9.49 -7.87
C LEU A 136 1.86 -9.95 -6.63
N ALA A 137 2.10 -11.16 -6.14
CA ALA A 137 1.44 -11.67 -4.94
C ALA A 137 1.79 -10.85 -3.70
N ALA A 138 3.07 -10.50 -3.51
CA ALA A 138 3.52 -9.65 -2.41
C ALA A 138 2.86 -8.26 -2.47
N LEU A 139 2.88 -7.62 -3.65
CA LEU A 139 2.23 -6.31 -3.86
C LEU A 139 0.71 -6.36 -3.63
N VAL A 140 0.04 -7.46 -4.00
CA VAL A 140 -1.40 -7.62 -3.75
C VAL A 140 -1.71 -7.72 -2.26
N VAL A 141 -0.96 -8.54 -1.51
CA VAL A 141 -1.14 -8.67 -0.06
C VAL A 141 -0.86 -7.35 0.65
N HIS A 142 0.26 -6.72 0.34
CA HIS A 142 0.65 -5.42 0.85
C HIS A 142 -0.43 -4.34 0.58
N SER A 143 -0.81 -4.17 -0.67
CA SER A 143 -1.81 -3.18 -1.10
C SER A 143 -3.22 -3.44 -0.50
N PHE A 144 -3.60 -4.71 -0.34
CA PHE A 144 -4.84 -5.08 0.34
C PHE A 144 -4.84 -4.64 1.81
N LEU A 145 -3.73 -4.87 2.52
CA LEU A 145 -3.58 -4.44 3.92
C LEU A 145 -3.65 -2.93 4.05
N GLU A 146 -3.00 -2.18 3.16
CA GLU A 146 -3.03 -0.71 3.14
C GLU A 146 -4.44 -0.18 2.87
N GLY A 147 -5.17 -0.77 1.93
CA GLY A 147 -6.58 -0.45 1.70
C GLY A 147 -7.46 -0.74 2.91
N SER A 148 -7.14 -1.79 3.66
CA SER A 148 -7.98 -2.23 4.79
C SER A 148 -8.02 -1.25 5.97
N ILE A 149 -7.04 -0.35 6.13
CA ILE A 149 -7.10 0.70 7.17
C ILE A 149 -7.91 1.92 6.75
N LEU A 150 -8.24 2.05 5.47
CA LEU A 150 -9.03 3.17 4.95
C LEU A 150 -10.51 2.98 5.26
N VAL A 151 -10.84 3.11 6.55
CA VAL A 151 -12.21 3.00 7.05
C VAL A 151 -12.76 4.41 7.28
N HIS A 152 -13.92 4.68 6.69
CA HIS A 152 -14.64 5.95 6.86
C HIS A 152 -15.86 5.71 7.76
N SER A 153 -15.63 5.69 9.07
CA SER A 153 -16.71 5.57 10.07
C SER A 153 -16.46 6.51 11.24
N PRO A 154 -17.46 7.31 11.65
CA PRO A 154 -17.37 8.17 12.83
C PRO A 154 -17.12 7.40 14.14
N GLU A 155 -17.42 6.09 14.13
CA GLU A 155 -17.34 5.23 15.31
C GLU A 155 -15.92 4.69 15.55
N VAL A 156 -15.01 4.80 14.56
CA VAL A 156 -13.72 4.13 14.57
C VAL A 156 -12.54 5.08 14.85
N GLY A 157 -12.79 6.36 15.23
CA GLY A 157 -11.75 7.26 15.73
C GLY A 157 -11.11 8.20 14.68
N GLN A 158 -9.89 8.69 14.97
CA GLN A 158 -9.27 9.82 14.25
C GLN A 158 -8.72 9.49 12.84
N VAL A 159 -8.59 8.21 12.42
CA VAL A 159 -8.22 7.86 11.03
C VAL A 159 -9.18 8.49 10.04
N SER A 160 -10.45 8.64 10.44
CA SER A 160 -11.43 9.38 9.64
C SER A 160 -11.02 10.84 9.39
N GLN A 161 -10.30 11.49 10.31
CA GLN A 161 -9.83 12.88 10.14
C GLN A 161 -8.64 12.98 9.18
N ASN A 162 -7.76 11.96 9.20
CA ASN A 162 -6.57 11.91 8.35
C ASN A 162 -6.76 11.02 7.10
N PHE A 163 -7.99 10.62 6.80
CA PHE A 163 -8.34 9.71 5.71
C PHE A 163 -7.68 10.12 4.38
N TYR A 164 -7.83 11.38 3.98
CA TYR A 164 -7.24 11.84 2.72
C TYR A 164 -5.71 11.88 2.73
N ALA A 165 -5.09 12.20 3.87
CA ALA A 165 -3.64 12.17 4.00
C ALA A 165 -3.10 10.76 3.80
N ILE A 166 -3.76 9.75 4.39
CA ILE A 166 -3.38 8.34 4.23
C ILE A 166 -3.61 7.89 2.78
N VAL A 167 -4.77 8.21 2.19
CA VAL A 167 -5.08 7.87 0.79
C VAL A 167 -4.02 8.43 -0.17
N VAL A 168 -3.63 9.71 0.01
CA VAL A 168 -2.58 10.34 -0.81
C VAL A 168 -1.23 9.66 -0.60
N GLY A 169 -0.88 9.31 0.65
CA GLY A 169 0.36 8.61 0.96
C GLY A 169 0.44 7.25 0.26
N VAL A 170 -0.61 6.44 0.38
CA VAL A 170 -0.73 5.14 -0.29
C VAL A 170 -0.68 5.29 -1.81
N ALA A 171 -1.41 6.25 -2.37
CA ALA A 171 -1.43 6.53 -3.80
C ALA A 171 -0.04 6.88 -4.35
N LEU A 172 0.69 7.77 -3.67
CA LEU A 172 2.04 8.17 -4.04
C LEU A 172 3.04 7.01 -3.94
N HIS A 173 2.91 6.18 -2.92
CA HIS A 173 3.76 5.02 -2.72
C HIS A 173 3.52 3.92 -3.75
N HIS A 174 2.28 3.70 -4.17
CA HIS A 174 1.94 2.72 -5.19
C HIS A 174 2.47 3.05 -6.59
N MET A 175 2.72 4.33 -6.92
CA MET A 175 3.19 4.71 -8.26
C MET A 175 4.52 4.05 -8.65
N PRO A 176 5.59 4.12 -7.82
CA PRO A 176 6.85 3.44 -8.12
C PRO A 176 6.69 1.92 -8.25
N ALA A 177 5.93 1.29 -7.34
CA ALA A 177 5.70 -0.15 -7.35
C ALA A 177 4.96 -0.60 -8.63
N ALA A 178 3.92 0.13 -9.03
CA ALA A 178 3.18 -0.13 -10.27
C ALA A 178 4.06 0.02 -11.52
N PHE A 179 4.91 1.06 -11.55
CA PHE A 179 5.87 1.26 -12.64
C PHE A 179 6.88 0.12 -12.72
N ALA A 180 7.45 -0.30 -11.59
CA ALA A 180 8.41 -1.40 -11.51
C ALA A 180 7.77 -2.73 -11.92
N LEU A 181 6.57 -3.05 -11.40
CA LEU A 181 5.81 -4.25 -11.77
C LEU A 181 5.51 -4.29 -13.26
N ALA A 182 4.99 -3.19 -13.83
CA ALA A 182 4.66 -3.12 -15.25
C ALA A 182 5.89 -3.29 -16.13
N THR A 183 7.02 -2.68 -15.75
CA THR A 183 8.30 -2.81 -16.45
C THR A 183 8.79 -4.25 -16.43
N LEU A 184 8.78 -4.90 -15.26
CA LEU A 184 9.23 -6.28 -15.11
C LEU A 184 8.34 -7.27 -15.87
N LEU A 185 7.02 -7.13 -15.75
CA LEU A 185 6.07 -7.95 -16.51
C LEU A 185 6.24 -7.78 -18.01
N ARG A 186 6.47 -6.54 -18.48
CA ARG A 186 6.73 -6.27 -19.91
C ARG A 186 7.98 -6.96 -20.41
N LEU A 187 9.07 -6.90 -19.64
CA LEU A 187 10.33 -7.58 -19.99
C LEU A 187 10.15 -9.10 -20.10
N ARG A 188 9.30 -9.68 -19.25
CA ARG A 188 9.06 -11.13 -19.21
C ARG A 188 8.01 -11.61 -20.22
N LEU A 189 6.93 -10.86 -20.40
CA LEU A 189 5.81 -11.27 -21.28
C LEU A 189 5.96 -10.79 -22.72
N GLY A 190 6.96 -9.94 -23.00
CA GLY A 190 7.28 -9.43 -24.34
C GLY A 190 6.24 -8.48 -24.94
N SER A 191 5.07 -8.28 -24.30
CA SER A 191 4.01 -7.43 -24.80
C SER A 191 3.30 -6.69 -23.67
N PHE A 192 3.11 -5.38 -23.83
CA PHE A 192 2.41 -4.55 -22.86
C PHE A 192 0.95 -4.97 -22.66
N ARG A 193 0.28 -5.51 -23.68
CA ARG A 193 -1.08 -6.03 -23.56
C ARG A 193 -1.20 -7.16 -22.55
N ARG A 194 -0.16 -7.95 -22.36
CA ARG A 194 -0.12 -9.05 -21.38
C ARG A 194 0.18 -8.57 -19.95
N VAL A 195 0.62 -7.33 -19.78
CA VAL A 195 0.86 -6.73 -18.46
C VAL A 195 -0.44 -6.36 -17.74
N TRP A 196 -1.48 -5.95 -18.51
CA TRP A 196 -2.72 -5.43 -17.97
C TRP A 196 -3.42 -6.31 -16.92
N PRO A 197 -3.53 -7.64 -17.08
CA PRO A 197 -4.18 -8.48 -16.07
C PRO A 197 -3.47 -8.40 -14.72
N GLY A 198 -2.13 -8.49 -14.70
CA GLY A 198 -1.36 -8.36 -13.45
C GLY A 198 -1.48 -6.98 -12.83
N LEU A 199 -1.46 -5.93 -13.66
CA LEU A 199 -1.63 -4.55 -13.19
C LEU A 199 -3.02 -4.29 -12.62
N LEU A 200 -4.08 -4.85 -13.24
CA LEU A 200 -5.44 -4.78 -12.73
C LEU A 200 -5.61 -5.51 -11.40
N ILE A 201 -5.01 -6.69 -11.26
CA ILE A 201 -5.04 -7.44 -10.00
C ILE A 201 -4.40 -6.60 -8.88
N PHE A 202 -3.25 -5.99 -9.13
CA PHE A 202 -2.60 -5.09 -8.17
C PHE A 202 -3.46 -3.85 -7.89
N ALA A 203 -3.97 -3.19 -8.93
CA ALA A 203 -4.79 -1.98 -8.79
C ALA A 203 -6.07 -2.20 -7.96
N LEU A 204 -6.67 -3.40 -8.05
CA LEU A 204 -7.89 -3.75 -7.33
C LEU A 204 -7.64 -4.15 -5.86
N ALA A 205 -6.40 -4.44 -5.47
CA ALA A 205 -6.11 -4.97 -4.14
C ALA A 205 -6.49 -3.99 -3.01
N SER A 206 -6.07 -2.71 -3.07
CA SER A 206 -6.48 -1.68 -2.09
C SER A 206 -7.99 -1.39 -2.12
N PRO A 207 -8.65 -1.19 -3.28
CA PRO A 207 -10.11 -1.09 -3.34
C PRO A 207 -10.84 -2.24 -2.66
N VAL A 208 -10.40 -3.47 -2.89
CA VAL A 208 -10.99 -4.65 -2.23
C VAL A 208 -10.77 -4.59 -0.71
N GLY A 209 -9.59 -4.19 -0.25
CA GLY A 209 -9.30 -3.95 1.16
C GLY A 209 -10.24 -2.91 1.77
N ILE A 210 -10.43 -1.75 1.11
CA ILE A 210 -11.38 -0.71 1.52
C ILE A 210 -12.80 -1.27 1.67
N VAL A 211 -13.29 -1.97 0.65
CA VAL A 211 -14.66 -2.51 0.64
C VAL A 211 -14.86 -3.51 1.77
N ILE A 212 -13.96 -4.47 1.91
CA ILE A 212 -14.07 -5.53 2.91
C ILE A 212 -13.99 -4.92 4.32
N SER A 213 -13.02 -4.07 4.59
CA SER A 213 -12.84 -3.49 5.93
C SER A 213 -14.01 -2.60 6.34
N ASN A 214 -14.49 -1.74 5.44
CA ASN A 214 -15.65 -0.90 5.73
C ASN A 214 -16.93 -1.74 5.92
N TYR A 215 -17.13 -2.79 5.14
CA TYR A 215 -18.25 -3.71 5.35
C TYR A 215 -18.20 -4.39 6.72
N VAL A 216 -17.03 -4.90 7.09
CA VAL A 216 -16.83 -5.61 8.37
C VAL A 216 -16.99 -4.67 9.56
N VAL A 217 -16.49 -3.43 9.47
CA VAL A 217 -16.66 -2.41 10.53
C VAL A 217 -18.12 -1.97 10.62
N LEU A 218 -18.78 -1.65 9.50
CA LEU A 218 -20.19 -1.24 9.49
C LEU A 218 -21.15 -2.32 10.01
N SER A 219 -20.79 -3.59 9.81
CA SER A 219 -21.57 -4.73 10.34
C SER A 219 -21.28 -5.05 11.80
N GLN A 220 -20.42 -4.25 12.47
CA GLN A 220 -19.95 -4.47 13.85
C GLN A 220 -19.37 -5.86 14.10
N LEU A 221 -18.88 -6.52 13.07
CA LEU A 221 -18.23 -7.83 13.17
C LEU A 221 -16.83 -7.75 13.79
N LEU A 222 -16.19 -6.58 13.75
CA LEU A 222 -14.90 -6.34 14.38
C LEU A 222 -15.04 -5.41 15.60
N SER A 223 -14.47 -5.83 16.72
CA SER A 223 -14.29 -4.96 17.88
C SER A 223 -13.17 -3.93 17.64
N SER A 224 -13.14 -2.86 18.45
CA SER A 224 -12.06 -1.85 18.43
C SER A 224 -10.66 -2.49 18.58
N GLY A 225 -10.55 -3.58 19.32
CA GLY A 225 -9.29 -4.30 19.48
C GLY A 225 -8.75 -4.95 18.19
N TRP A 226 -9.63 -5.46 17.32
CA TRP A 226 -9.23 -5.98 16.02
C TRP A 226 -8.80 -4.87 15.06
N TYR A 227 -9.46 -3.71 15.12
CA TYR A 227 -9.06 -2.58 14.29
C TYR A 227 -7.71 -2.00 14.76
N ALA A 228 -7.48 -1.91 16.08
CA ALA A 228 -6.16 -1.57 16.62
C ALA A 228 -5.06 -2.55 16.17
N ALA A 229 -5.37 -3.84 16.11
CA ALA A 229 -4.46 -4.86 15.60
C ALA A 229 -4.14 -4.65 14.13
N LEU A 230 -5.14 -4.35 13.30
CA LEU A 230 -4.98 -4.05 11.88
C LEU A 230 -4.13 -2.79 11.66
N LEU A 231 -4.41 -1.70 12.40
CA LEU A 231 -3.60 -0.48 12.36
C LEU A 231 -2.16 -0.74 12.78
N GLY A 232 -1.94 -1.53 13.86
CA GLY A 232 -0.61 -1.92 14.29
C GLY A 232 0.15 -2.70 13.22
N LEU A 233 -0.52 -3.67 12.59
CA LEU A 233 0.06 -4.49 11.53
C LEU A 233 0.45 -3.63 10.31
N VAL A 234 -0.42 -2.72 9.87
CA VAL A 234 -0.13 -1.82 8.74
C VAL A 234 0.92 -0.77 9.12
N ALA A 235 0.92 -0.28 10.38
CA ALA A 235 2.00 0.58 10.86
C ALA A 235 3.37 -0.11 10.75
N GLY A 236 3.46 -1.38 11.17
CA GLY A 236 4.68 -2.18 11.02
C GLY A 236 5.12 -2.36 9.57
N ASN A 237 4.18 -2.64 8.68
CA ASN A 237 4.40 -2.73 7.24
C ASN A 237 4.96 -1.39 6.70
N PHE A 238 4.31 -0.26 6.96
CA PHE A 238 4.77 1.05 6.52
C PHE A 238 6.13 1.44 7.09
N LEU A 239 6.40 1.11 8.36
CA LEU A 239 7.72 1.33 8.95
C LEU A 239 8.80 0.55 8.22
N HIS A 240 8.55 -0.72 7.88
CA HIS A 240 9.50 -1.52 7.11
C HIS A 240 9.77 -0.90 5.74
N VAL A 241 8.73 -0.68 4.95
CA VAL A 241 8.83 -0.12 3.59
C VAL A 241 9.52 1.25 3.61
N SER A 242 9.12 2.14 4.51
CA SER A 242 9.67 3.49 4.60
C SER A 242 11.15 3.47 4.99
N THR A 243 11.54 2.65 5.96
CA THR A 243 12.95 2.55 6.39
C THR A 243 13.81 1.93 5.30
N THR A 244 13.36 0.89 4.63
CA THR A 244 14.05 0.31 3.47
C THR A 244 14.29 1.36 2.39
N ILE A 245 13.26 2.10 1.97
CA ILE A 245 13.39 3.17 0.98
C ILE A 245 14.38 4.25 1.42
N LEU A 246 14.30 4.71 2.67
CA LEU A 246 15.12 5.81 3.15
C LEU A 246 16.60 5.40 3.30
N PHE A 247 16.87 4.16 3.72
CA PHE A 247 18.25 3.72 4.01
C PHE A 247 18.94 3.05 2.82
N GLU A 248 18.24 2.22 2.02
CA GLU A 248 18.86 1.48 0.92
C GLU A 248 19.22 2.33 -0.31
N THR A 249 18.56 3.45 -0.52
CA THR A 249 18.75 4.27 -1.73
C THR A 249 20.09 5.03 -1.79
N SER A 250 21.04 4.79 -0.87
CA SER A 250 22.35 5.46 -0.85
C SER A 250 23.52 4.50 -0.55
N PRO A 251 23.86 3.59 -1.48
CA PRO A 251 24.94 2.62 -1.23
C PRO A 251 26.32 3.22 -1.03
N GLU A 252 26.55 4.48 -1.43
CA GLU A 252 27.87 5.14 -1.35
C GLU A 252 27.99 6.15 -0.19
N HIS A 253 27.02 6.26 0.71
CA HIS A 253 26.97 7.29 1.79
C HIS A 253 27.21 8.73 1.31
N ARG A 254 27.06 8.99 0.00
CA ARG A 254 27.21 10.34 -0.57
C ARG A 254 25.92 11.12 -0.41
N LEU A 255 26.06 12.37 -0.02
CA LEU A 255 24.94 13.30 0.10
C LEU A 255 24.30 13.52 -1.27
N ASN A 256 23.07 12.99 -1.45
CA ASN A 256 22.29 13.19 -2.66
C ASN A 256 21.25 14.30 -2.40
N TRP A 257 21.57 15.53 -2.80
CA TRP A 257 20.71 16.69 -2.58
C TRP A 257 19.26 16.51 -3.07
N PRO A 258 18.98 16.02 -4.30
CA PRO A 258 17.62 15.75 -4.75
C PRO A 258 16.86 14.77 -3.85
N LYS A 259 17.52 13.71 -3.38
CA LYS A 259 16.93 12.74 -2.46
C LYS A 259 16.62 13.38 -1.11
N LEU A 260 17.60 14.11 -0.52
CA LEU A 260 17.40 14.78 0.77
C LEU A 260 16.27 15.80 0.68
N ALA A 261 16.23 16.62 -0.36
CA ALA A 261 15.15 17.58 -0.58
C ALA A 261 13.79 16.91 -0.71
N ALA A 262 13.70 15.78 -1.44
CA ALA A 262 12.48 15.01 -1.57
C ALA A 262 12.03 14.40 -0.22
N THR A 263 12.97 13.86 0.56
CA THR A 263 12.70 13.34 1.92
C THR A 263 12.13 14.44 2.83
N LEU A 264 12.80 15.62 2.87
CA LEU A 264 12.34 16.75 3.69
C LEU A 264 10.98 17.29 3.21
N ALA A 265 10.74 17.31 1.90
CA ALA A 265 9.45 17.71 1.34
C ALA A 265 8.33 16.73 1.73
N GLY A 266 8.59 15.41 1.70
CA GLY A 266 7.65 14.38 2.12
C GLY A 266 7.31 14.50 3.62
N LEU A 267 8.32 14.68 4.47
CA LEU A 267 8.15 14.96 5.90
C LEU A 267 7.30 16.23 6.12
N ALA A 268 7.69 17.34 5.49
CA ALA A 268 7.00 18.63 5.67
C ALA A 268 5.54 18.58 5.20
N LEU A 269 5.27 17.92 4.07
CA LEU A 269 3.91 17.77 3.57
C LEU A 269 3.07 16.91 4.52
N ALA A 270 3.60 15.78 5.00
CA ALA A 270 2.88 14.94 5.95
C ALA A 270 2.51 15.71 7.22
N LEU A 271 3.44 16.50 7.77
CA LEU A 271 3.17 17.33 8.95
C LEU A 271 2.20 18.49 8.68
N ALA A 272 2.10 18.98 7.44
CA ALA A 272 1.20 20.08 7.08
C ALA A 272 -0.25 19.61 6.81
N VAL A 273 -0.43 18.34 6.44
CA VAL A 273 -1.74 17.75 6.09
C VAL A 273 -2.33 17.00 7.29
N ALA A 274 -1.53 16.69 8.25
CA ALA A 274 -1.83 16.07 9.52
C ALA A 274 -2.21 17.12 10.58
#